data_389677f3daa55e3c7e54cf1c72aa15f2
#
_entry.id   389677f3daa55e3c7e54cf1c72aa15f2
#
_cell.length_a   1.000
_cell.length_b   1.000
_cell.length_c   1.000
_cell.angle_alpha   90.00
_cell.angle_beta   90.00
_cell.angle_gamma   90.00
#
_symmetry.space_group_name_H-M   'P 1'
#
loop_
_entity.id
_entity.type
_entity.pdbx_description
1 polymer ?
#
loop_
_entity_poly.entity_id
_entity_poly.type
_entity_poly.pdbx_seq_one_letter_code
_entity_poly.pdbx_strand_id
1 'polypeptide(L)'
;IYGHVENSVLSSNVRVGKGANVIYSVIMPGAVIEDGASVEYAIVGENTVIHSAAHVGAPPDGTDAWGVATCGPNIEIRGSASVPAGAMIYTGEEV
;
A
#
# COMPACT_ATOMS: atom_id res chain seq x y z
N ILE A 1 -4.46 1.70 14.81
CA ILE A 1 -3.72 2.59 13.87
C ILE A 1 -2.69 3.39 14.65
N TYR A 2 -1.44 3.19 14.33
CA TYR A 2 -0.33 3.93 14.97
C TYR A 2 0.39 4.86 14.00
N GLY A 3 0.10 4.73 12.72
CA GLY A 3 0.68 5.57 11.69
C GLY A 3 -0.22 6.73 11.29
N HIS A 4 0.17 7.40 10.22
CA HIS A 4 -0.59 8.51 9.66
C HIS A 4 -1.49 8.03 8.53
N VAL A 5 -2.78 8.35 8.60
CA VAL A 5 -3.75 7.99 7.56
C VAL A 5 -4.48 9.24 7.12
N GLU A 6 -4.50 9.51 5.83
CA GLU A 6 -5.08 10.72 5.28
C GLU A 6 -5.88 10.42 4.01
N ASN A 7 -7.13 10.88 3.96
CA ASN A 7 -7.99 10.75 2.79
C ASN A 7 -8.06 9.33 2.23
N SER A 8 -8.13 8.35 3.11
CA SER A 8 -8.08 6.93 2.73
C SER A 8 -9.23 6.16 3.32
N VAL A 9 -9.51 5.00 2.74
CA VAL A 9 -10.53 4.08 3.22
C VAL A 9 -9.84 2.87 3.81
N LEU A 10 -10.07 2.61 5.10
CA LEU A 10 -9.56 1.43 5.77
C LEU A 10 -10.72 0.51 6.10
N SER A 11 -10.62 -0.72 5.64
CA SER A 11 -11.63 -1.74 5.92
C SER A 11 -11.37 -2.43 7.27
N SER A 12 -12.13 -3.46 7.58
CA SER A 12 -12.03 -4.16 8.86
C SER A 12 -10.66 -4.82 9.06
N ASN A 13 -10.17 -4.80 10.29
CA ASN A 13 -8.94 -5.51 10.69
C ASN A 13 -7.68 -5.04 9.96
N VAL A 14 -7.65 -3.81 9.50
CA VAL A 14 -6.44 -3.23 8.90
C VAL A 14 -5.52 -2.75 10.00
N ARG A 15 -4.23 -3.01 9.85
CA ARG A 15 -3.19 -2.54 10.77
C ARG A 15 -2.28 -1.56 10.06
N VAL A 16 -2.02 -0.44 10.70
CA VAL A 16 -1.08 0.57 10.19
C VAL A 16 -0.07 0.82 11.30
N GLY A 17 1.18 0.48 11.05
CA GLY A 17 2.25 0.55 12.04
C GLY A 17 2.77 1.96 12.30
N LYS A 18 3.66 2.08 13.27
CA LYS A 18 4.25 3.36 13.65
C LYS A 18 5.09 3.93 12.50
N GLY A 19 4.92 5.22 12.25
CA GLY A 19 5.67 5.89 11.19
C GLY A 19 5.24 5.52 9.77
N ALA A 20 4.27 4.62 9.64
CA ALA A 20 3.71 4.31 8.33
C ALA A 20 2.81 5.44 7.85
N ASN A 21 2.71 5.61 6.55
CA ASN A 21 1.84 6.62 5.95
C ASN A 21 0.91 5.96 4.94
N VAL A 22 -0.38 6.25 5.05
CA VAL A 22 -1.40 5.80 4.10
C VAL A 22 -2.13 7.03 3.62
N ILE A 23 -1.98 7.37 2.35
CA ILE A 23 -2.49 8.61 1.78
C ILE A 23 -3.24 8.31 0.49
N TYR A 24 -4.48 8.82 0.39
CA TYR A 24 -5.33 8.64 -0.80
C TYR A 24 -5.38 7.20 -1.29
N SER A 25 -5.55 6.26 -0.36
CA SER A 25 -5.50 4.83 -0.67
C SER A 25 -6.74 4.10 -0.17
N VAL A 26 -6.97 2.91 -0.73
CA VAL A 26 -8.02 2.01 -0.27
C VAL A 26 -7.35 0.74 0.24
N ILE A 27 -7.56 0.44 1.50
CA ILE A 27 -6.95 -0.71 2.16
C ILE A 27 -8.04 -1.72 2.50
N MET A 28 -7.95 -2.89 1.89
CA MET A 28 -8.96 -3.94 2.03
C MET A 28 -8.84 -4.68 3.37
N PRO A 29 -9.87 -5.48 3.75
CA PRO A 29 -9.87 -6.14 5.07
C PRO A 29 -8.65 -7.02 5.31
N GLY A 30 -8.13 -6.95 6.53
CA GLY A 30 -7.04 -7.80 6.97
C GLY A 30 -5.65 -7.41 6.48
N ALA A 31 -5.53 -6.34 5.69
CA ALA A 31 -4.22 -5.91 5.22
C ALA A 31 -3.38 -5.34 6.37
N VAL A 32 -2.07 -5.47 6.25
CA VAL A 32 -1.11 -4.99 7.26
C VAL A 32 -0.11 -4.08 6.59
N ILE A 33 0.00 -2.87 7.11
CA ILE A 33 1.02 -1.90 6.69
C ILE A 33 1.98 -1.79 7.87
N GLU A 34 3.19 -2.32 7.71
CA GLU A 34 4.16 -2.36 8.80
C GLU A 34 4.85 -1.03 9.05
N ASP A 35 5.64 -0.98 10.13
CA ASP A 35 6.24 0.26 10.57
C ASP A 35 7.10 0.92 9.47
N GLY A 36 6.92 2.21 9.30
CA GLY A 36 7.70 2.99 8.34
C GLY A 36 7.34 2.79 6.87
N ALA A 37 6.40 1.91 6.56
CA ALA A 37 5.97 1.71 5.17
C ALA A 37 5.12 2.90 4.70
N SER A 38 5.11 3.12 3.39
CA SER A 38 4.30 4.18 2.78
C SER A 38 3.40 3.62 1.70
N VAL A 39 2.13 4.00 1.73
CA VAL A 39 1.16 3.63 0.71
C VAL A 39 0.50 4.91 0.22
N GLU A 40 0.70 5.25 -1.03
CA GLU A 40 0.18 6.48 -1.61
C GLU A 40 -0.55 6.20 -2.91
N TYR A 41 -1.79 6.69 -3.03
CA TYR A 41 -2.58 6.52 -4.24
C TYR A 41 -2.59 5.07 -4.72
N ALA A 42 -2.93 4.16 -3.80
CA ALA A 42 -2.87 2.73 -4.08
C ALA A 42 -4.08 2.00 -3.53
N ILE A 43 -4.32 0.81 -4.06
CA ILE A 43 -5.32 -0.11 -3.54
C ILE A 43 -4.58 -1.35 -3.05
N VAL A 44 -4.72 -1.67 -1.77
CA VAL A 44 -4.07 -2.82 -1.16
C VAL A 44 -5.13 -3.89 -0.90
N GLY A 45 -4.95 -5.06 -1.49
CA GLY A 45 -5.92 -6.14 -1.42
C GLY A 45 -6.01 -6.80 -0.06
N GLU A 46 -6.99 -7.69 0.10
CA GLU A 46 -7.25 -8.37 1.36
C GLU A 46 -6.04 -9.18 1.81
N ASN A 47 -5.75 -9.12 3.10
CA ASN A 47 -4.67 -9.90 3.74
C ASN A 47 -3.28 -9.66 3.13
N THR A 48 -3.10 -8.59 2.40
CA THR A 48 -1.80 -8.22 1.84
C THR A 48 -0.94 -7.57 2.91
N VAL A 49 0.34 -7.91 2.94
CA VAL A 49 1.29 -7.38 3.92
C VAL A 49 2.29 -6.49 3.19
N ILE A 50 2.36 -5.24 3.62
CA ILE A 50 3.38 -4.29 3.17
C ILE A 50 4.42 -4.23 4.28
N HIS A 51 5.59 -4.81 4.05
CA HIS A 51 6.62 -4.90 5.08
C HIS A 51 7.28 -3.55 5.37
N SER A 52 8.04 -3.50 6.45
CA SER A 52 8.62 -2.27 6.95
C SER A 52 9.43 -1.51 5.89
N ALA A 53 9.25 -0.19 5.86
CA ALA A 53 9.96 0.73 4.95
C ALA A 53 9.67 0.50 3.47
N ALA A 54 8.74 -0.37 3.10
CA ALA A 54 8.33 -0.54 1.71
C ALA A 54 7.53 0.69 1.24
N HIS A 55 7.55 0.93 -0.04
CA HIS A 55 6.84 2.06 -0.65
C HIS A 55 5.91 1.55 -1.74
N VAL A 56 4.64 1.88 -1.65
CA VAL A 56 3.65 1.44 -2.64
C VAL A 56 2.97 2.67 -3.23
N GLY A 57 3.07 2.80 -4.54
CA GLY A 57 2.43 3.90 -5.26
C GLY A 57 3.20 5.21 -5.17
N ALA A 58 2.69 6.23 -5.82
CA ALA A 58 3.25 7.57 -5.83
C ALA A 58 2.18 8.59 -6.18
N PRO A 59 2.35 9.86 -5.75
CA PRO A 59 1.40 10.91 -6.10
C PRO A 59 1.36 11.15 -7.62
N PRO A 60 0.25 11.69 -8.14
CA PRO A 60 0.18 12.05 -9.55
C PRO A 60 1.30 12.98 -9.96
N ASP A 61 1.91 12.67 -11.10
CA ASP A 61 3.02 13.47 -11.64
C ASP A 61 2.64 14.30 -12.87
N GLY A 62 1.36 14.32 -13.21
CA GLY A 62 0.87 15.08 -14.35
C GLY A 62 1.05 14.40 -15.69
N THR A 63 1.56 13.18 -15.73
CA THR A 63 1.76 12.45 -16.99
C THR A 63 0.66 11.42 -17.21
N ASP A 64 0.47 11.02 -18.46
CA ASP A 64 -0.48 9.96 -18.82
C ASP A 64 -0.01 8.58 -18.35
N ALA A 65 1.26 8.46 -18.02
CA ALA A 65 1.82 7.20 -17.54
C ALA A 65 1.49 6.92 -16.07
N TRP A 66 1.05 7.91 -15.32
CA TRP A 66 0.70 7.73 -13.93
C TRP A 66 -0.58 6.90 -13.79
N GLY A 67 -0.64 6.06 -12.79
CA GLY A 67 -1.83 5.31 -12.43
C GLY A 67 -1.80 4.91 -10.97
N VAL A 68 -2.93 4.42 -10.48
CA VAL A 68 -3.04 3.91 -9.11
C VAL A 68 -2.32 2.57 -9.03
N ALA A 69 -1.44 2.40 -8.06
CA ALA A 69 -0.82 1.11 -7.82
C ALA A 69 -1.86 0.16 -7.21
N THR A 70 -1.86 -1.09 -7.62
CA THR A 70 -2.82 -2.08 -7.15
C THR A 70 -2.11 -3.34 -6.70
N CYS A 71 -2.34 -3.74 -5.45
CA CYS A 71 -1.89 -5.02 -4.93
C CYS A 71 -3.11 -5.91 -4.75
N GLY A 72 -3.08 -7.10 -5.33
CA GLY A 72 -4.15 -8.06 -5.17
C GLY A 72 -4.18 -8.68 -3.78
N PRO A 73 -5.07 -9.64 -3.54
CA PRO A 73 -5.18 -10.26 -2.23
C PRO A 73 -4.00 -11.20 -1.95
N ASN A 74 -3.66 -11.33 -0.66
CA ASN A 74 -2.65 -12.28 -0.17
C ASN A 74 -1.26 -12.07 -0.78
N ILE A 75 -0.89 -10.83 -1.02
CA ILE A 75 0.42 -10.45 -1.57
C ILE A 75 1.33 -10.01 -0.42
N GLU A 76 2.63 -10.20 -0.58
CA GLU A 76 3.62 -9.64 0.35
C GLU A 76 4.56 -8.73 -0.42
N ILE A 77 4.70 -7.51 0.07
CA ILE A 77 5.66 -6.54 -0.47
C ILE A 77 6.83 -6.51 0.49
N ARG A 78 8.02 -6.84 0.02
CA ARG A 78 9.23 -6.93 0.86
C ARG A 78 9.58 -5.61 1.52
N GLY A 79 10.24 -5.69 2.64
CA GLY A 79 10.77 -4.51 3.30
C GLY A 79 11.68 -3.70 2.37
N SER A 80 11.54 -2.40 2.41
CA SER A 80 12.28 -1.44 1.58
C SER A 80 12.06 -1.58 0.07
N ALA A 81 11.13 -2.42 -0.37
CA ALA A 81 10.79 -2.54 -1.79
C ALA A 81 9.97 -1.34 -2.25
N SER A 82 9.99 -1.08 -3.54
CA SER A 82 9.20 -0.01 -4.14
C SER A 82 8.25 -0.57 -5.19
N VAL A 83 6.99 -0.22 -5.08
CA VAL A 83 5.98 -0.53 -6.09
C VAL A 83 5.63 0.79 -6.77
N PRO A 84 5.98 0.97 -8.04
CA PRO A 84 5.75 2.25 -8.70
C PRO A 84 4.27 2.52 -8.97
N ALA A 85 3.95 3.76 -9.23
CA ALA A 85 2.61 4.15 -9.64
C ALA A 85 2.18 3.35 -10.87
N GLY A 86 0.92 2.91 -10.89
CA GLY A 86 0.38 2.13 -12.00
C GLY A 86 0.74 0.67 -12.02
N ALA A 87 1.60 0.21 -11.12
CA ALA A 87 1.94 -1.22 -11.05
C ALA A 87 0.74 -2.04 -10.58
N MET A 88 0.64 -3.25 -11.10
CA MET A 88 -0.42 -4.19 -10.72
C MET A 88 0.20 -5.50 -10.30
N ILE A 89 -0.03 -5.91 -9.06
CA ILE A 89 0.52 -7.14 -8.50
C ILE A 89 -0.63 -8.01 -8.06
N TYR A 90 -0.87 -9.12 -8.77
CA TYR A 90 -2.06 -9.92 -8.57
C TYR A 90 -1.85 -11.32 -8.03
N THR A 91 -0.65 -11.87 -8.10
CA THR A 91 -0.46 -13.28 -7.76
C THR A 91 0.77 -13.46 -6.89
N GLY A 92 0.61 -13.61 -5.61
CA GLY A 92 1.64 -14.09 -4.69
C GLY A 92 3.09 -13.64 -4.91
N GLU A 93 3.31 -12.67 -5.81
CA GLU A 93 4.66 -12.18 -6.09
C GLU A 93 5.13 -11.28 -4.96
N GLU A 94 6.40 -11.37 -4.67
CA GLU A 94 7.05 -10.44 -3.76
C GLU A 94 7.80 -9.40 -4.57
N VAL A 95 7.67 -8.17 -4.16
CA VAL A 95 8.37 -7.06 -4.81
C VAL A 95 9.33 -6.42 -3.84
#